data_3f968c007750077912db7bff0c925065
#
_entry.id   3f968c007750077912db7bff0c925065
#
_cell.length_a   1.000
_cell.length_b   1.000
_cell.length_c   1.000
_cell.angle_alpha   90.00
_cell.angle_beta   90.00
_cell.angle_gamma   90.00
#
_symmetry.space_group_name_H-M   'P 1'
#
loop_
_entity.id
_entity.type
_entity.pdbx_description
1 polymer ?
#
loop_
_entity_poly.entity_id
_entity_poly.type
_entity_poly.pdbx_seq_one_letter_code
_entity_poly.pdbx_strand_id
1 'polypeptide(L)'
;MNKIPVSVIVTVFNERQQIERLLTSLAGQSQPPAEVVICDGGSSDGTVEAIHRWLAQNPEYVPQWRVLVEPGANISRGRNSAIAAAHGPIIAATDAGVTLTPGWLAALTAPWSATDPIHGAGQAPLAVAGFFEADTRMANGEPSLFLTAMAATVLPQRAEIDPNKFLPSSRSVAFTKAAWQAAGGYPEWLDYCEDLLFDFAINAQRPAAPSAFVWAPDAVVYFRPRDSLRAFWIQYYRYARGDGKADLWRKRHLIRYVTYGVLLPALVGHAFLGFFARWLGWGGLLLGVVLYCTQPWQRLQQLRQELTTLQWLQAALLVPVVRVVGDLAKMVGYPVGLWWRWQNWQRGEVYWREKIEVRRQKTEDKKTGRQEEGE
;
A
#
# COMPACT_ATOMS: atom_id res chain seq x y z
N MET A 1 13.52 25.71 16.68
CA MET A 1 12.57 24.64 17.03
C MET A 1 13.32 23.32 17.01
N ASN A 2 13.33 22.58 18.13
CA ASN A 2 13.92 21.23 18.14
C ASN A 2 13.08 20.34 17.22
N LYS A 3 13.67 19.82 16.15
CA LYS A 3 13.01 18.86 15.27
C LYS A 3 12.73 17.59 16.07
N ILE A 4 11.50 17.04 15.98
CA ILE A 4 11.15 15.78 16.60
C ILE A 4 11.98 14.68 15.93
N PRO A 5 12.72 13.84 16.69
CA PRO A 5 13.50 12.77 16.10
C PRO A 5 12.59 11.72 15.45
N VAL A 6 12.92 11.37 14.20
CA VAL A 6 12.17 10.41 13.39
C VAL A 6 13.04 9.22 13.07
N SER A 7 12.54 8.03 13.34
CA SER A 7 13.17 6.78 12.93
C SER A 7 12.55 6.33 11.60
N VAL A 8 13.37 6.11 10.59
CA VAL A 8 12.90 5.45 9.36
C VAL A 8 13.09 3.95 9.50
N ILE A 9 12.03 3.18 9.23
CA ILE A 9 12.11 1.72 9.19
C ILE A 9 11.97 1.21 7.76
N VAL A 10 12.76 0.19 7.43
CA VAL A 10 12.76 -0.47 6.12
C VAL A 10 12.74 -1.99 6.32
N THR A 11 11.86 -2.69 5.61
CA THR A 11 11.92 -4.15 5.52
C THR A 11 12.48 -4.57 4.17
N VAL A 12 13.37 -5.57 4.18
CA VAL A 12 14.02 -6.07 2.97
C VAL A 12 13.98 -7.59 2.91
N PHE A 13 13.81 -8.13 1.70
CA PHE A 13 13.94 -9.55 1.41
C PHE A 13 14.25 -9.78 -0.07
N ASN A 14 15.50 -10.19 -0.38
CA ASN A 14 16.00 -10.41 -1.74
C ASN A 14 15.84 -9.18 -2.64
N GLU A 15 16.41 -8.05 -2.21
CA GLU A 15 16.32 -6.74 -2.89
C GLU A 15 17.68 -6.18 -3.31
N ARG A 16 18.68 -7.06 -3.53
CA ARG A 16 20.05 -6.67 -3.89
C ARG A 16 20.13 -5.64 -5.02
N GLN A 17 19.26 -5.77 -6.03
CA GLN A 17 19.31 -4.90 -7.21
C GLN A 17 18.77 -3.48 -6.95
N GLN A 18 17.97 -3.29 -5.89
CA GLN A 18 17.28 -2.03 -5.65
C GLN A 18 17.70 -1.35 -4.36
N ILE A 19 18.31 -2.08 -3.43
CA ILE A 19 18.61 -1.59 -2.10
C ILE A 19 19.53 -0.37 -2.09
N GLU A 20 20.56 -0.34 -2.91
CA GLU A 20 21.51 0.80 -2.96
C GLU A 20 20.81 2.09 -3.42
N ARG A 21 19.83 1.99 -4.34
CA ARG A 21 19.03 3.14 -4.78
C ARG A 21 18.16 3.69 -3.65
N LEU A 22 17.57 2.83 -2.84
CA LEU A 22 16.83 3.25 -1.65
C LEU A 22 17.76 3.94 -0.65
N LEU A 23 18.90 3.32 -0.29
CA LEU A 23 19.86 3.88 0.67
C LEU A 23 20.35 5.26 0.23
N THR A 24 20.67 5.43 -1.04
CA THR A 24 21.08 6.71 -1.62
C THR A 24 19.94 7.74 -1.55
N SER A 25 18.68 7.34 -1.80
CA SER A 25 17.55 8.26 -1.69
C SER A 25 17.21 8.65 -0.24
N LEU A 26 17.49 7.76 0.72
CA LEU A 26 17.40 8.06 2.15
C LEU A 26 18.50 9.03 2.60
N ALA A 27 19.73 8.82 2.15
CA ALA A 27 20.84 9.71 2.43
C ALA A 27 20.63 11.12 1.85
N GLY A 28 19.96 11.20 0.69
CA GLY A 28 19.64 12.47 0.00
C GLY A 28 18.41 13.21 0.52
N GLN A 29 17.85 12.84 1.67
CA GLN A 29 16.69 13.53 2.22
C GLN A 29 17.04 14.94 2.69
N SER A 30 16.23 15.94 2.33
CA SER A 30 16.37 17.33 2.77
C SER A 30 16.24 17.50 4.29
N GLN A 31 15.51 16.60 4.92
CA GLN A 31 15.46 16.40 6.36
C GLN A 31 16.03 15.01 6.65
N PRO A 32 17.27 14.88 7.17
CA PRO A 32 17.82 13.57 7.48
C PRO A 32 17.03 12.90 8.62
N PRO A 33 16.83 11.57 8.57
CA PRO A 33 16.28 10.83 9.69
C PRO A 33 17.24 10.84 10.89
N ALA A 34 16.70 10.75 12.10
CA ALA A 34 17.53 10.59 13.31
C ALA A 34 18.21 9.22 13.34
N GLU A 35 17.54 8.21 12.79
CA GLU A 35 18.08 6.86 12.61
C GLU A 35 17.36 6.13 11.49
N VAL A 36 18.01 5.11 10.92
CA VAL A 36 17.41 4.16 9.97
C VAL A 36 17.57 2.75 10.53
N VAL A 37 16.48 2.00 10.63
CA VAL A 37 16.48 0.60 11.07
C VAL A 37 16.00 -0.27 9.91
N ILE A 38 16.92 -1.05 9.35
CA ILE A 38 16.66 -1.97 8.25
C ILE A 38 16.50 -3.36 8.84
N CYS A 39 15.38 -4.03 8.58
CA CYS A 39 15.16 -5.41 8.99
C CYS A 39 15.14 -6.33 7.76
N ASP A 40 16.12 -7.21 7.67
CA ASP A 40 16.23 -8.23 6.61
C ASP A 40 15.55 -9.54 7.05
N GLY A 41 14.66 -10.05 6.21
CA GLY A 41 13.89 -11.28 6.46
C GLY A 41 14.68 -12.58 6.21
N GLY A 42 15.99 -12.52 6.06
CA GLY A 42 16.87 -13.66 5.73
C GLY A 42 17.12 -13.76 4.23
N SER A 43 17.53 -12.64 3.60
CA SER A 43 17.90 -12.62 2.19
C SER A 43 19.06 -13.57 1.87
N SER A 44 18.99 -14.18 0.68
CA SER A 44 20.01 -15.11 0.18
C SER A 44 20.68 -14.65 -1.13
N ASP A 45 20.32 -13.46 -1.61
CA ASP A 45 20.80 -12.89 -2.87
C ASP A 45 21.98 -11.92 -2.73
N GLY A 46 22.50 -11.71 -1.50
CA GLY A 46 23.54 -10.75 -1.21
C GLY A 46 23.03 -9.33 -0.88
N THR A 47 21.76 -9.19 -0.48
CA THR A 47 21.16 -7.91 -0.06
C THR A 47 21.88 -7.34 1.17
N VAL A 48 22.10 -8.15 2.21
CA VAL A 48 22.76 -7.71 3.45
C VAL A 48 24.18 -7.24 3.20
N GLU A 49 24.93 -7.99 2.38
CA GLU A 49 26.29 -7.61 1.99
C GLU A 49 26.30 -6.31 1.15
N ALA A 50 25.28 -6.07 0.33
CA ALA A 50 25.16 -4.82 -0.42
C ALA A 50 24.91 -3.63 0.53
N ILE A 51 24.06 -3.79 1.54
CA ILE A 51 23.84 -2.76 2.58
C ILE A 51 25.12 -2.45 3.32
N HIS A 52 25.82 -3.46 3.82
CA HIS A 52 27.08 -3.27 4.55
C HIS A 52 28.17 -2.64 3.69
N ARG A 53 28.25 -3.00 2.40
CA ARG A 53 29.18 -2.38 1.46
C ARG A 53 28.86 -0.88 1.27
N TRP A 54 27.58 -0.56 1.09
CA TRP A 54 27.14 0.82 0.94
C TRP A 54 27.47 1.64 2.21
N LEU A 55 27.21 1.11 3.40
CA LEU A 55 27.56 1.74 4.67
C LEU A 55 29.08 1.93 4.85
N ALA A 56 29.88 0.95 4.41
CA ALA A 56 31.34 1.08 4.44
C ALA A 56 31.87 2.20 3.52
N GLN A 57 31.17 2.47 2.44
CA GLN A 57 31.47 3.60 1.52
C GLN A 57 30.94 4.94 2.01
N ASN A 58 30.01 4.93 2.98
CA ASN A 58 29.34 6.11 3.54
C ASN A 58 29.37 6.05 5.08
N PRO A 59 30.58 6.14 5.69
CA PRO A 59 30.77 5.89 7.12
C PRO A 59 30.06 6.86 8.06
N GLU A 60 29.68 8.04 7.55
CA GLU A 60 28.91 9.05 8.29
C GLU A 60 27.52 8.57 8.73
N TYR A 61 26.96 7.56 8.05
CA TYR A 61 25.65 6.99 8.41
C TYR A 61 25.74 5.83 9.41
N VAL A 62 26.89 5.19 9.56
CA VAL A 62 27.05 3.99 10.39
C VAL A 62 26.57 4.16 11.84
N PRO A 63 26.75 5.30 12.52
CA PRO A 63 26.26 5.47 13.90
C PRO A 63 24.72 5.48 14.01
N GLN A 64 24.02 5.89 12.96
CA GLN A 64 22.57 6.08 12.97
C GLN A 64 21.80 5.00 12.18
N TRP A 65 22.48 4.22 11.33
CA TRP A 65 21.84 3.22 10.49
C TRP A 65 22.18 1.82 10.95
N ARG A 66 21.17 1.01 11.23
CA ARG A 66 21.32 -0.34 11.78
C ARG A 66 20.64 -1.36 10.88
N VAL A 67 21.28 -2.53 10.79
CA VAL A 67 20.74 -3.69 10.08
C VAL A 67 20.40 -4.78 11.11
N LEU A 68 19.17 -5.23 11.10
CA LEU A 68 18.69 -6.40 11.84
C LEU A 68 18.49 -7.53 10.83
N VAL A 69 18.89 -8.74 11.16
CA VAL A 69 18.62 -9.93 10.34
C VAL A 69 17.72 -10.87 11.13
N GLU A 70 16.51 -11.09 10.62
CA GLU A 70 15.51 -12.00 11.21
C GLU A 70 15.10 -13.08 10.21
N PRO A 71 15.85 -14.18 10.09
CA PRO A 71 15.56 -15.22 9.12
C PRO A 71 14.14 -15.77 9.26
N GLY A 72 13.42 -15.81 8.13
CA GLY A 72 12.04 -16.28 8.08
C GLY A 72 10.99 -15.27 8.55
N ALA A 73 11.38 -14.03 8.87
CA ALA A 73 10.41 -12.99 9.15
C ALA A 73 9.63 -12.63 7.87
N ASN A 74 8.29 -12.60 8.00
CA ASN A 74 7.46 -11.96 6.97
C ASN A 74 7.51 -10.44 7.12
N ILE A 75 6.89 -9.72 6.19
CA ILE A 75 6.91 -8.25 6.16
C ILE A 75 6.39 -7.61 7.45
N SER A 76 5.34 -8.17 8.07
CA SER A 76 4.76 -7.69 9.33
C SER A 76 5.73 -7.82 10.48
N ARG A 77 6.33 -9.00 10.63
CA ARG A 77 7.31 -9.27 11.68
C ARG A 77 8.56 -8.41 11.49
N GLY A 78 9.04 -8.30 10.26
CA GLY A 78 10.19 -7.43 9.97
C GLY A 78 9.93 -5.96 10.33
N ARG A 79 8.73 -5.43 10.01
CA ARG A 79 8.33 -4.07 10.43
C ARG A 79 8.23 -3.95 11.95
N ASN A 80 7.56 -4.90 12.61
CA ASN A 80 7.43 -4.88 14.07
C ASN A 80 8.79 -4.89 14.76
N SER A 81 9.73 -5.73 14.31
CA SER A 81 11.09 -5.80 14.85
C SER A 81 11.85 -4.51 14.63
N ALA A 82 11.78 -3.93 13.43
CA ALA A 82 12.42 -2.65 13.15
C ALA A 82 11.85 -1.52 14.02
N ILE A 83 10.51 -1.44 14.18
CA ILE A 83 9.85 -0.45 15.03
C ILE A 83 10.20 -0.64 16.51
N ALA A 84 10.22 -1.89 16.98
CA ALA A 84 10.60 -2.19 18.37
C ALA A 84 12.03 -1.70 18.68
N ALA A 85 12.95 -1.92 17.75
CA ALA A 85 14.35 -1.49 17.86
C ALA A 85 14.55 0.03 17.67
N ALA A 86 13.63 0.73 17.01
CA ALA A 86 13.72 2.17 16.78
C ALA A 86 13.57 2.97 18.09
N HIS A 87 14.28 4.10 18.20
CA HIS A 87 14.26 4.95 19.40
C HIS A 87 13.37 6.18 19.25
N GLY A 88 13.16 6.64 18.02
CA GLY A 88 12.35 7.85 17.76
C GLY A 88 10.88 7.69 18.15
N PRO A 89 10.23 8.75 18.63
CA PRO A 89 8.80 8.74 18.95
C PRO A 89 7.93 8.71 17.71
N ILE A 90 8.44 9.12 16.55
CA ILE A 90 7.80 9.04 15.25
C ILE A 90 8.54 8.01 14.40
N ILE A 91 7.77 7.12 13.80
CA ILE A 91 8.24 6.08 12.88
C ILE A 91 7.76 6.45 11.47
N ALA A 92 8.67 6.54 10.52
CA ALA A 92 8.35 6.62 9.10
C ALA A 92 8.69 5.28 8.45
N ALA A 93 7.71 4.65 7.80
CA ALA A 93 7.87 3.36 7.16
C ALA A 93 7.98 3.52 5.64
N THR A 94 8.90 2.73 5.06
CA THR A 94 9.06 2.57 3.62
C THR A 94 9.52 1.14 3.28
N ASP A 95 9.42 0.76 1.99
CA ASP A 95 9.81 -0.56 1.50
C ASP A 95 11.12 -0.49 0.68
N ALA A 96 11.85 -1.60 0.57
CA ALA A 96 13.14 -1.65 -0.15
C ALA A 96 13.02 -1.35 -1.66
N GLY A 97 11.89 -1.69 -2.28
CA GLY A 97 11.67 -1.55 -3.73
C GLY A 97 11.21 -0.17 -4.18
N VAL A 98 11.46 0.89 -3.40
CA VAL A 98 11.06 2.27 -3.73
C VAL A 98 12.27 3.21 -3.85
N THR A 99 12.02 4.37 -4.45
CA THR A 99 12.92 5.53 -4.45
C THR A 99 12.15 6.70 -3.83
N LEU A 100 12.74 7.34 -2.83
CA LEU A 100 12.12 8.46 -2.13
C LEU A 100 12.39 9.77 -2.84
N THR A 101 11.41 10.67 -2.88
CA THR A 101 11.68 12.05 -3.28
C THR A 101 12.54 12.76 -2.23
N PRO A 102 13.38 13.75 -2.59
CA PRO A 102 14.26 14.43 -1.62
C PRO A 102 13.52 15.10 -0.45
N GLY A 103 12.26 15.51 -0.66
CA GLY A 103 11.40 16.11 0.38
C GLY A 103 10.50 15.13 1.13
N TRP A 104 10.59 13.82 0.85
CA TRP A 104 9.65 12.83 1.38
C TRP A 104 9.52 12.85 2.91
N LEU A 105 10.62 12.78 3.63
CA LEU A 105 10.58 12.72 5.09
C LEU A 105 10.12 14.06 5.68
N ALA A 106 10.53 15.18 5.11
CA ALA A 106 10.10 16.52 5.53
C ALA A 106 8.58 16.68 5.37
N ALA A 107 8.04 16.31 4.20
CA ALA A 107 6.60 16.37 3.93
C ALA A 107 5.80 15.41 4.84
N LEU A 108 6.31 14.19 5.05
CA LEU A 108 5.65 13.19 5.88
C LEU A 108 5.59 13.60 7.37
N THR A 109 6.57 14.38 7.83
CA THR A 109 6.67 14.79 9.25
C THR A 109 6.20 16.21 9.53
N ALA A 110 5.94 17.02 8.50
CA ALA A 110 5.47 18.39 8.62
C ALA A 110 4.22 18.55 9.54
N PRO A 111 3.21 17.65 9.52
CA PRO A 111 2.04 17.79 10.36
C PRO A 111 2.31 17.75 11.87
N TRP A 112 3.44 17.15 12.31
CA TRP A 112 3.84 17.20 13.72
C TRP A 112 4.59 18.48 14.11
N SER A 113 5.12 19.20 13.12
CA SER A 113 5.86 20.44 13.33
C SER A 113 4.97 21.68 13.25
N ALA A 114 3.85 21.58 12.53
CA ALA A 114 2.85 22.61 12.44
C ALA A 114 1.90 22.50 13.63
N THR A 115 1.69 23.60 14.36
CA THR A 115 0.51 23.78 15.20
C THR A 115 -0.69 23.98 14.25
N ASP A 116 -1.21 22.88 13.70
CA ASP A 116 -2.22 22.94 12.64
C ASP A 116 -3.61 23.22 13.22
N PRO A 117 -4.24 24.39 12.88
CA PRO A 117 -5.60 24.69 13.31
C PRO A 117 -6.68 23.86 12.61
N ILE A 118 -6.34 23.13 11.52
CA ILE A 118 -7.32 22.41 10.68
C ILE A 118 -7.83 21.12 11.34
N HIS A 119 -7.05 20.50 12.23
CA HIS A 119 -7.39 19.22 12.85
C HIS A 119 -7.97 19.31 14.29
N GLY A 120 -8.59 20.43 14.62
CA GLY A 120 -9.21 20.63 15.94
C GLY A 120 -8.18 20.94 17.02
N ALA A 121 -8.34 22.07 17.69
CA ALA A 121 -7.41 22.61 18.66
C ALA A 121 -6.77 21.53 19.56
N GLY A 122 -5.48 21.25 19.38
CA GLY A 122 -4.64 20.69 20.42
C GLY A 122 -4.21 19.24 20.34
N GLN A 123 -4.63 18.42 19.36
CA GLN A 123 -4.15 17.02 19.29
C GLN A 123 -3.17 16.79 18.14
N ALA A 124 -1.95 16.39 18.48
CA ALA A 124 -0.95 15.97 17.50
C ALA A 124 -1.45 14.79 16.63
N PRO A 125 -1.06 14.71 15.35
CA PRO A 125 -1.42 13.58 14.49
C PRO A 125 -1.00 12.24 15.10
N LEU A 126 -1.86 11.21 14.95
CA LEU A 126 -1.47 9.82 15.26
C LEU A 126 -0.64 9.23 14.13
N ALA A 127 -1.05 9.53 12.90
CA ALA A 127 -0.40 9.03 11.70
C ALA A 127 -0.54 10.03 10.54
N VAL A 128 0.35 9.91 9.58
CA VAL A 128 0.41 10.73 8.35
C VAL A 128 0.53 9.79 7.15
N ALA A 129 -0.35 9.98 6.18
CA ALA A 129 -0.39 9.21 4.95
C ALA A 129 0.33 9.96 3.84
N GLY A 130 1.43 9.41 3.33
CA GLY A 130 2.06 9.84 2.10
C GLY A 130 1.47 9.12 0.88
N PHE A 131 2.11 9.26 -0.27
CA PHE A 131 1.66 8.71 -1.53
C PHE A 131 2.76 7.91 -2.23
N PHE A 132 2.35 7.07 -3.16
CA PHE A 132 3.27 6.32 -4.02
C PHE A 132 2.86 6.49 -5.49
N GLU A 133 3.84 6.69 -6.34
CA GLU A 133 3.67 6.77 -7.79
C GLU A 133 4.45 5.65 -8.48
N ALA A 134 3.99 5.25 -9.67
CA ALA A 134 4.69 4.22 -10.42
C ALA A 134 5.90 4.81 -11.15
N ASP A 135 7.07 4.18 -11.01
CA ASP A 135 8.17 4.34 -11.93
C ASP A 135 7.92 3.43 -13.15
N THR A 136 7.42 4.03 -14.23
CA THR A 136 7.07 3.31 -15.47
C THR A 136 8.18 3.31 -16.50
N ARG A 137 9.34 3.88 -16.19
CA ARG A 137 10.47 4.02 -17.12
C ARG A 137 11.37 2.78 -17.11
N MET A 138 11.87 2.42 -18.28
CA MET A 138 12.93 1.43 -18.43
C MET A 138 14.28 1.99 -18.00
N ALA A 139 15.30 1.13 -17.89
CA ALA A 139 16.65 1.54 -17.49
C ALA A 139 17.29 2.59 -18.45
N ASN A 140 16.85 2.62 -19.70
CA ASN A 140 17.28 3.61 -20.71
C ASN A 140 16.50 4.95 -20.62
N GLY A 141 15.60 5.12 -19.65
CA GLY A 141 14.76 6.30 -19.47
C GLY A 141 13.48 6.33 -20.31
N GLU A 142 13.31 5.40 -21.25
CA GLU A 142 12.10 5.32 -22.08
C GLU A 142 10.90 4.77 -21.31
N PRO A 143 9.66 5.21 -21.61
CA PRO A 143 8.47 4.67 -20.98
C PRO A 143 8.23 3.22 -21.40
N SER A 144 7.98 2.33 -20.44
CA SER A 144 7.54 0.97 -20.68
C SER A 144 6.04 0.93 -20.90
N LEU A 145 5.59 0.53 -22.09
CA LEU A 145 4.16 0.43 -22.42
C LEU A 145 3.40 -0.48 -21.44
N PHE A 146 3.99 -1.59 -21.06
CA PHE A 146 3.39 -2.52 -20.13
C PHE A 146 3.25 -1.92 -18.72
N LEU A 147 4.32 -1.31 -18.19
CA LEU A 147 4.29 -0.68 -16.87
C LEU A 147 3.32 0.50 -16.84
N THR A 148 3.26 1.30 -17.91
CA THR A 148 2.33 2.42 -18.04
C THR A 148 0.87 1.94 -18.07
N ALA A 149 0.55 0.93 -18.90
CA ALA A 149 -0.78 0.35 -18.96
C ALA A 149 -1.19 -0.26 -17.61
N MET A 150 -0.26 -0.93 -16.92
CA MET A 150 -0.49 -1.53 -15.62
C MET A 150 -0.71 -0.45 -14.55
N ALA A 151 0.12 0.59 -14.50
CA ALA A 151 -0.04 1.70 -13.57
C ALA A 151 -1.40 2.38 -13.75
N ALA A 152 -1.77 2.73 -14.99
CA ALA A 152 -3.09 3.29 -15.30
C ALA A 152 -4.24 2.37 -14.89
N THR A 153 -4.05 1.03 -14.98
CA THR A 153 -5.11 0.07 -14.67
C THR A 153 -5.36 -0.09 -13.19
N VAL A 154 -4.33 -0.13 -12.35
CA VAL A 154 -4.45 -0.62 -10.98
C VAL A 154 -4.05 0.39 -9.90
N LEU A 155 -3.38 1.47 -10.23
CA LEU A 155 -2.92 2.45 -9.26
C LEU A 155 -3.81 3.71 -9.30
N PRO A 156 -4.25 4.20 -8.14
CA PRO A 156 -4.93 5.48 -8.08
C PRO A 156 -3.94 6.60 -8.40
N GLN A 157 -4.46 7.71 -8.90
CA GLN A 157 -3.71 8.94 -9.03
C GLN A 157 -3.93 9.83 -7.80
N ARG A 158 -2.99 10.72 -7.53
CA ARG A 158 -3.04 11.63 -6.37
C ARG A 158 -4.34 12.44 -6.32
N ALA A 159 -4.81 12.91 -7.47
CA ALA A 159 -6.06 13.67 -7.59
C ALA A 159 -7.34 12.86 -7.29
N GLU A 160 -7.26 11.52 -7.28
CA GLU A 160 -8.40 10.65 -6.98
C GLU A 160 -8.51 10.33 -5.49
N ILE A 161 -7.55 10.76 -4.67
CA ILE A 161 -7.51 10.44 -3.25
C ILE A 161 -8.51 11.31 -2.47
N ASP A 162 -9.42 10.64 -1.77
CA ASP A 162 -10.23 11.27 -0.73
C ASP A 162 -9.47 11.13 0.61
N PRO A 163 -8.92 12.22 1.17
CA PRO A 163 -8.13 12.16 2.40
C PRO A 163 -8.86 11.51 3.58
N ASN A 164 -10.19 11.62 3.61
CA ASN A 164 -11.02 11.09 4.70
C ASN A 164 -11.20 9.57 4.65
N LYS A 165 -10.88 8.94 3.53
CA LYS A 165 -11.07 7.50 3.28
C LYS A 165 -9.79 6.79 2.88
N PHE A 166 -8.71 7.55 2.68
CA PHE A 166 -7.46 6.98 2.21
C PHE A 166 -6.82 6.10 3.29
N LEU A 167 -6.46 4.90 2.90
CA LEU A 167 -5.67 3.97 3.69
C LEU A 167 -4.28 3.91 3.05
N PRO A 168 -3.23 4.41 3.70
CA PRO A 168 -1.91 4.48 3.10
C PRO A 168 -1.29 3.11 2.92
N SER A 169 -0.41 2.97 1.94
CA SER A 169 0.53 1.86 1.90
C SER A 169 1.72 2.14 2.82
N SER A 170 2.22 1.12 3.47
CA SER A 170 3.45 1.22 4.28
C SER A 170 4.71 1.57 3.47
N ARG A 171 4.58 1.85 2.16
CA ARG A 171 5.64 2.46 1.35
C ARG A 171 5.89 3.92 1.69
N SER A 172 4.83 4.63 2.14
CA SER A 172 4.92 6.03 2.51
C SER A 172 3.90 6.35 3.59
N VAL A 173 4.25 6.08 4.84
CA VAL A 173 3.41 6.34 6.00
C VAL A 173 4.28 6.70 7.20
N ALA A 174 3.83 7.62 8.05
CA ALA A 174 4.43 7.82 9.35
C ALA A 174 3.37 7.75 10.45
N PHE A 175 3.78 7.35 11.64
CA PHE A 175 2.91 7.26 12.81
C PHE A 175 3.71 7.40 14.09
N THR A 176 3.05 7.75 15.17
CA THR A 176 3.73 7.74 16.47
C THR A 176 3.97 6.30 16.94
N LYS A 177 5.12 6.04 17.57
CA LYS A 177 5.41 4.72 18.14
C LYS A 177 4.34 4.29 19.15
N ALA A 178 3.76 5.24 19.88
CA ALA A 178 2.63 5.00 20.78
C ALA A 178 1.37 4.53 20.04
N ALA A 179 1.06 5.09 18.88
CA ALA A 179 -0.08 4.66 18.05
C ALA A 179 0.12 3.23 17.51
N TRP A 180 1.35 2.88 17.11
CA TRP A 180 1.69 1.50 16.72
C TRP A 180 1.50 0.52 17.89
N GLN A 181 1.96 0.86 19.10
CA GLN A 181 1.76 0.03 20.29
C GLN A 181 0.27 -0.15 20.61
N ALA A 182 -0.51 0.94 20.58
CA ALA A 182 -1.95 0.90 20.80
C ALA A 182 -2.71 0.10 19.73
N ALA A 183 -2.24 0.14 18.47
CA ALA A 183 -2.74 -0.71 17.39
C ALA A 183 -2.42 -2.20 17.59
N GLY A 184 -1.42 -2.52 18.41
CA GLY A 184 -0.92 -3.88 18.61
C GLY A 184 0.01 -4.36 17.51
N GLY A 185 0.65 -3.44 16.80
CA GLY A 185 1.59 -3.70 15.73
C GLY A 185 0.96 -4.14 14.42
N TYR A 186 1.81 -4.46 13.45
CA TYR A 186 1.39 -5.10 12.19
C TYR A 186 1.01 -6.57 12.45
N PRO A 187 -0.06 -7.10 11.78
CA PRO A 187 -0.53 -8.47 12.00
C PRO A 187 0.42 -9.51 11.37
N GLU A 188 1.21 -10.20 12.18
CA GLU A 188 2.25 -11.13 11.71
C GLU A 188 1.69 -12.42 11.08
N TRP A 189 0.39 -12.71 11.26
CA TRP A 189 -0.28 -13.84 10.62
C TRP A 189 -0.65 -13.60 9.15
N LEU A 190 -0.48 -12.36 8.65
CA LEU A 190 -0.71 -11.97 7.26
C LEU A 190 0.61 -11.73 6.54
N ASP A 191 0.70 -12.29 5.33
CA ASP A 191 1.80 -12.03 4.40
C ASP A 191 1.48 -10.87 3.43
N TYR A 192 0.18 -10.56 3.27
CA TYR A 192 -0.36 -9.52 2.38
C TYR A 192 -1.60 -8.89 3.01
N CYS A 193 -1.88 -7.63 2.71
CA CYS A 193 -2.96 -6.81 3.29
C CYS A 193 -2.78 -6.51 4.79
N GLU A 194 -1.57 -6.67 5.30
CA GLU A 194 -1.19 -6.39 6.67
C GLU A 194 -1.28 -4.90 7.00
N ASP A 195 -0.94 -4.05 6.01
CA ASP A 195 -1.05 -2.60 6.09
C ASP A 195 -2.51 -2.16 6.29
N LEU A 196 -3.46 -2.73 5.58
CA LEU A 196 -4.88 -2.41 5.74
C LEU A 196 -5.40 -2.70 7.15
N LEU A 197 -5.01 -3.83 7.75
CA LEU A 197 -5.44 -4.15 9.12
C LEU A 197 -4.79 -3.22 10.15
N PHE A 198 -3.54 -2.85 9.93
CA PHE A 198 -2.86 -1.86 10.73
C PHE A 198 -3.55 -0.49 10.63
N ASP A 199 -3.90 -0.05 9.42
CA ASP A 199 -4.61 1.21 9.18
C ASP A 199 -5.97 1.24 9.87
N PHE A 200 -6.73 0.14 9.81
CA PHE A 200 -8.00 0.04 10.56
C PHE A 200 -7.78 0.15 12.06
N ALA A 201 -6.70 -0.44 12.58
CA ALA A 201 -6.39 -0.36 14.01
C ALA A 201 -5.92 1.04 14.43
N ILE A 202 -5.23 1.79 13.55
CA ILE A 202 -4.90 3.21 13.76
C ILE A 202 -6.16 4.07 13.73
N ASN A 203 -7.04 3.88 12.73
CA ASN A 203 -8.29 4.63 12.61
C ASN A 203 -9.22 4.42 13.82
N ALA A 204 -9.24 3.24 14.41
CA ALA A 204 -10.05 2.93 15.60
C ALA A 204 -9.63 3.73 16.86
N GLN A 205 -8.42 4.32 16.86
CA GLN A 205 -7.97 5.19 17.97
C GLN A 205 -8.56 6.61 17.91
N ARG A 206 -9.15 6.99 16.77
CA ARG A 206 -9.86 8.28 16.58
C ARG A 206 -11.25 8.09 15.99
N PRO A 207 -12.18 7.43 16.68
CA PRO A 207 -13.49 7.07 16.13
C PRO A 207 -14.35 8.27 15.75
N ALA A 208 -14.12 9.43 16.34
CA ALA A 208 -14.85 10.67 16.04
C ALA A 208 -14.31 11.43 14.82
N ALA A 209 -13.12 11.06 14.31
CA ALA A 209 -12.54 11.67 13.12
C ALA A 209 -12.85 10.84 11.87
N PRO A 210 -13.03 11.45 10.69
CA PRO A 210 -13.23 10.71 9.45
C PRO A 210 -12.00 9.83 9.08
N SER A 211 -10.80 10.25 9.47
CA SER A 211 -9.56 9.48 9.39
C SER A 211 -8.62 9.85 10.54
N ALA A 212 -7.86 8.88 11.04
CA ALA A 212 -6.75 9.13 11.96
C ALA A 212 -5.46 9.55 11.23
N PHE A 213 -5.44 9.44 9.91
CA PHE A 213 -4.32 9.82 9.05
C PHE A 213 -4.47 11.24 8.53
N VAL A 214 -3.44 12.05 8.70
CA VAL A 214 -3.31 13.33 8.02
C VAL A 214 -2.74 13.08 6.63
N TRP A 215 -3.35 13.63 5.59
CA TRP A 215 -2.90 13.46 4.22
C TRP A 215 -1.73 14.39 3.89
N ALA A 216 -0.61 13.80 3.47
CA ALA A 216 0.60 14.51 3.02
C ALA A 216 0.90 14.17 1.54
N PRO A 217 0.24 14.86 0.58
CA PRO A 217 0.34 14.53 -0.84
C PRO A 217 1.75 14.64 -1.42
N ASP A 218 2.62 15.43 -0.81
CA ASP A 218 3.98 15.65 -1.28
C ASP A 218 5.01 14.66 -0.71
N ALA A 219 4.58 13.82 0.25
CA ALA A 219 5.39 12.71 0.75
C ALA A 219 5.35 11.54 -0.24
N VAL A 220 6.00 11.71 -1.39
CA VAL A 220 5.91 10.79 -2.53
C VAL A 220 7.09 9.84 -2.56
N VAL A 221 6.79 8.57 -2.83
CA VAL A 221 7.77 7.54 -3.19
C VAL A 221 7.46 6.99 -4.58
N TYR A 222 8.50 6.67 -5.34
CA TYR A 222 8.38 5.98 -6.63
C TYR A 222 8.66 4.50 -6.43
N PHE A 223 7.75 3.64 -6.89
CA PHE A 223 7.98 2.21 -6.89
C PHE A 223 7.87 1.65 -8.31
N ARG A 224 8.67 0.62 -8.59
CA ARG A 224 8.59 -0.06 -9.86
C ARG A 224 7.54 -1.17 -9.80
N PRO A 225 6.45 -1.07 -10.60
CA PRO A 225 5.47 -2.14 -10.70
C PRO A 225 6.09 -3.43 -11.27
N ARG A 226 5.36 -4.54 -11.23
CA ARG A 226 5.81 -5.81 -11.81
C ARG A 226 5.92 -5.69 -13.32
N ASP A 227 6.99 -6.20 -13.89
CA ASP A 227 7.38 -6.04 -15.31
C ASP A 227 6.78 -7.08 -16.27
N SER A 228 6.01 -8.04 -15.75
CA SER A 228 5.40 -9.09 -16.55
C SER A 228 4.00 -9.47 -16.07
N LEU A 229 3.14 -9.95 -16.99
CA LEU A 229 1.80 -10.44 -16.67
C LEU A 229 1.85 -11.60 -15.67
N ARG A 230 2.88 -12.45 -15.72
CA ARG A 230 3.06 -13.55 -14.76
C ARG A 230 3.32 -13.02 -13.35
N ALA A 231 4.25 -12.09 -13.20
CA ALA A 231 4.58 -11.50 -11.90
C ALA A 231 3.39 -10.68 -11.35
N PHE A 232 2.68 -9.98 -12.23
CA PHE A 232 1.44 -9.27 -11.92
C PHE A 232 0.33 -10.24 -11.44
N TRP A 233 0.09 -11.36 -12.15
CA TRP A 233 -0.84 -12.40 -11.73
C TRP A 233 -0.53 -12.92 -10.32
N ILE A 234 0.74 -13.29 -10.08
CA ILE A 234 1.18 -13.80 -8.77
C ILE A 234 0.92 -12.77 -7.66
N GLN A 235 1.21 -11.49 -7.92
CA GLN A 235 0.98 -10.41 -6.95
C GLN A 235 -0.51 -10.25 -6.62
N TYR A 236 -1.37 -10.19 -7.63
CA TYR A 236 -2.82 -9.98 -7.43
C TYR A 236 -3.54 -11.21 -6.87
N TYR A 237 -3.06 -12.42 -7.21
CA TYR A 237 -3.47 -13.65 -6.54
C TYR A 237 -3.15 -13.60 -5.04
N ARG A 238 -1.93 -13.18 -4.68
CA ARG A 238 -1.49 -13.11 -3.29
C ARG A 238 -2.27 -12.03 -2.52
N TYR A 239 -2.52 -10.88 -3.10
CA TYR A 239 -3.36 -9.84 -2.50
C TYR A 239 -4.77 -10.36 -2.22
N ALA A 240 -5.42 -10.98 -3.19
CA ALA A 240 -6.76 -11.53 -2.98
C ALA A 240 -6.79 -12.71 -1.99
N ARG A 241 -5.72 -13.51 -1.91
CA ARG A 241 -5.56 -14.50 -0.85
C ARG A 241 -5.50 -13.83 0.53
N GLY A 242 -4.79 -12.73 0.65
CA GLY A 242 -4.77 -11.88 1.86
C GLY A 242 -6.15 -11.33 2.18
N ASP A 243 -6.86 -10.79 1.18
CA ASP A 243 -8.25 -10.33 1.33
C ASP A 243 -9.16 -11.44 1.89
N GLY A 244 -9.05 -12.67 1.36
CA GLY A 244 -9.82 -13.81 1.82
C GLY A 244 -9.47 -14.25 3.26
N LYS A 245 -8.17 -14.29 3.60
CA LYS A 245 -7.71 -14.58 4.97
C LYS A 245 -8.29 -13.57 5.97
N ALA A 246 -8.21 -12.28 5.63
CA ALA A 246 -8.67 -11.18 6.47
C ALA A 246 -10.16 -10.84 6.31
N ASP A 247 -10.87 -11.53 5.43
CA ASP A 247 -12.29 -11.29 5.13
C ASP A 247 -12.57 -9.86 4.67
N LEU A 248 -11.72 -9.36 3.78
CA LEU A 248 -11.83 -8.02 3.22
C LEU A 248 -12.63 -8.02 1.89
N TRP A 249 -13.28 -6.92 1.60
CA TRP A 249 -13.83 -6.56 0.30
C TRP A 249 -14.83 -7.56 -0.30
N ARG A 250 -15.62 -8.29 0.53
CA ARG A 250 -16.62 -9.30 0.09
C ARG A 250 -17.49 -8.82 -1.07
N LYS A 251 -18.04 -7.60 -1.00
CA LYS A 251 -18.88 -7.03 -2.07
C LYS A 251 -18.12 -6.89 -3.40
N ARG A 252 -16.86 -6.43 -3.36
CA ARG A 252 -16.04 -6.27 -4.57
C ARG A 252 -15.72 -7.62 -5.20
N HIS A 253 -15.45 -8.65 -4.40
CA HIS A 253 -15.21 -10.00 -4.90
C HIS A 253 -16.50 -10.62 -5.45
N LEU A 254 -17.65 -10.45 -4.78
CA LEU A 254 -18.94 -10.93 -5.26
C LEU A 254 -19.32 -10.32 -6.61
N ILE A 255 -19.21 -8.99 -6.75
CA ILE A 255 -19.47 -8.31 -8.05
C ILE A 255 -18.61 -8.93 -9.15
N ARG A 256 -17.34 -9.22 -8.88
CA ARG A 256 -16.44 -9.85 -9.85
C ARG A 256 -16.91 -11.24 -10.26
N TYR A 257 -17.30 -12.09 -9.30
CA TYR A 257 -17.85 -13.42 -9.62
C TYR A 257 -19.15 -13.35 -10.43
N VAL A 258 -20.07 -12.44 -10.06
CA VAL A 258 -21.30 -12.22 -10.82
C VAL A 258 -21.01 -11.70 -12.24
N THR A 259 -20.07 -10.78 -12.37
CA THR A 259 -19.69 -10.24 -13.69
C THR A 259 -19.13 -11.32 -14.60
N TYR A 260 -18.15 -12.08 -14.13
CA TYR A 260 -17.44 -13.07 -14.95
C TYR A 260 -18.17 -14.43 -15.03
N GLY A 261 -18.91 -14.82 -13.99
CA GLY A 261 -19.61 -16.09 -13.94
C GLY A 261 -21.04 -16.09 -14.47
N VAL A 262 -21.69 -14.91 -14.48
CA VAL A 262 -23.10 -14.80 -14.89
C VAL A 262 -23.27 -13.79 -16.01
N LEU A 263 -22.93 -12.53 -15.79
CA LEU A 263 -23.22 -11.45 -16.74
C LEU A 263 -22.48 -11.62 -18.07
N LEU A 264 -21.18 -11.86 -18.03
CA LEU A 264 -20.36 -12.05 -19.23
C LEU A 264 -20.80 -13.27 -20.04
N PRO A 265 -20.99 -14.48 -19.46
CA PRO A 265 -21.53 -15.63 -20.20
C PRO A 265 -22.95 -15.37 -20.79
N ALA A 266 -23.81 -14.68 -20.04
CA ALA A 266 -25.14 -14.33 -20.53
C ALA A 266 -25.05 -13.40 -21.76
N LEU A 267 -24.23 -12.34 -21.71
CA LEU A 267 -24.05 -11.43 -22.86
C LEU A 267 -23.44 -12.14 -24.06
N VAL A 268 -22.44 -13.02 -23.84
CA VAL A 268 -21.85 -13.84 -24.90
C VAL A 268 -22.90 -14.77 -25.50
N GLY A 269 -23.70 -15.46 -24.67
CA GLY A 269 -24.80 -16.30 -25.14
C GLY A 269 -25.80 -15.53 -26.01
N HIS A 270 -26.26 -14.37 -25.54
CA HIS A 270 -27.17 -13.51 -26.31
C HIS A 270 -26.58 -13.01 -27.62
N ALA A 271 -25.28 -12.76 -27.70
CA ALA A 271 -24.60 -12.34 -28.93
C ALA A 271 -24.72 -13.37 -30.07
N PHE A 272 -24.96 -14.64 -29.75
CA PHE A 272 -25.06 -15.74 -30.72
C PHE A 272 -26.48 -16.28 -30.94
N LEU A 273 -27.50 -15.91 -30.15
CA LEU A 273 -28.85 -16.53 -30.17
C LEU A 273 -29.74 -16.05 -31.27
N GLY A 274 -29.81 -14.97 -31.82
CA GLY A 274 -30.71 -14.50 -32.85
C GLY A 274 -30.52 -13.02 -33.20
N PHE A 275 -31.20 -12.50 -34.21
CA PHE A 275 -30.92 -11.15 -34.67
C PHE A 275 -31.13 -10.09 -33.58
N PHE A 276 -32.26 -10.06 -32.90
CA PHE A 276 -32.58 -9.07 -31.88
C PHE A 276 -31.75 -9.28 -30.60
N ALA A 277 -31.65 -10.51 -30.15
CA ALA A 277 -30.81 -10.87 -28.97
C ALA A 277 -29.32 -10.67 -29.25
N ARG A 278 -28.89 -10.88 -30.49
CA ARG A 278 -27.48 -10.68 -30.90
C ARG A 278 -27.06 -9.22 -30.75
N TRP A 279 -27.84 -8.27 -31.17
CA TRP A 279 -27.52 -6.85 -30.99
C TRP A 279 -27.47 -6.44 -29.51
N LEU A 280 -28.39 -6.98 -28.70
CA LEU A 280 -28.36 -6.77 -27.25
C LEU A 280 -27.07 -7.33 -26.62
N GLY A 281 -26.67 -8.54 -27.02
CA GLY A 281 -25.45 -9.17 -26.58
C GLY A 281 -24.19 -8.37 -26.97
N TRP A 282 -24.03 -8.07 -28.26
CA TRP A 282 -22.87 -7.29 -28.74
C TRP A 282 -22.85 -5.86 -28.20
N GLY A 283 -23.97 -5.18 -28.13
CA GLY A 283 -24.08 -3.86 -27.53
C GLY A 283 -23.74 -3.85 -26.04
N GLY A 284 -24.23 -4.85 -25.32
CA GLY A 284 -23.90 -5.04 -23.91
C GLY A 284 -22.42 -5.34 -23.65
N LEU A 285 -21.80 -6.18 -24.50
CA LEU A 285 -20.37 -6.47 -24.41
C LEU A 285 -19.54 -5.20 -24.69
N LEU A 286 -19.85 -4.44 -25.75
CA LEU A 286 -19.16 -3.20 -26.08
C LEU A 286 -19.29 -2.18 -24.94
N LEU A 287 -20.51 -1.95 -24.46
CA LEU A 287 -20.77 -1.05 -23.32
C LEU A 287 -20.02 -1.52 -22.08
N GLY A 288 -20.03 -2.84 -21.82
CA GLY A 288 -19.29 -3.45 -20.71
C GLY A 288 -17.80 -3.15 -20.78
N VAL A 289 -17.17 -3.33 -21.95
CA VAL A 289 -15.73 -3.02 -22.14
C VAL A 289 -15.46 -1.53 -21.94
N VAL A 290 -16.31 -0.65 -22.48
CA VAL A 290 -16.14 0.80 -22.31
C VAL A 290 -16.22 1.18 -20.85
N LEU A 291 -17.30 0.78 -20.14
CA LEU A 291 -17.45 1.09 -18.72
C LEU A 291 -16.32 0.49 -17.86
N TYR A 292 -15.91 -0.73 -18.19
CA TYR A 292 -14.85 -1.44 -17.50
C TYR A 292 -13.49 -0.76 -17.66
N CYS A 293 -13.20 -0.16 -18.81
CA CYS A 293 -11.91 0.48 -19.10
C CYS A 293 -11.89 2.01 -18.93
N THR A 294 -13.04 2.66 -18.68
CA THR A 294 -13.17 4.12 -18.61
C THR A 294 -12.15 4.74 -17.64
N GLN A 295 -12.13 4.31 -16.38
CA GLN A 295 -11.22 4.88 -15.39
C GLN A 295 -9.74 4.64 -15.71
N PRO A 296 -9.27 3.43 -16.08
CA PRO A 296 -7.91 3.22 -16.57
C PRO A 296 -7.55 4.07 -17.78
N TRP A 297 -8.44 4.23 -18.76
CA TRP A 297 -8.17 5.08 -19.92
C TRP A 297 -8.09 6.56 -19.56
N GLN A 298 -8.91 7.04 -18.63
CA GLN A 298 -8.80 8.41 -18.10
C GLN A 298 -7.45 8.64 -17.42
N ARG A 299 -6.96 7.69 -16.61
CA ARG A 299 -5.64 7.73 -16.01
C ARG A 299 -4.53 7.69 -17.05
N LEU A 300 -4.67 6.83 -18.07
CA LEU A 300 -3.71 6.74 -19.17
C LEU A 300 -3.66 8.05 -19.98
N GLN A 301 -4.80 8.76 -20.12
CA GLN A 301 -4.86 10.05 -20.79
C GLN A 301 -4.01 11.12 -20.06
N GLN A 302 -3.91 11.08 -18.75
CA GLN A 302 -3.08 12.01 -17.98
C GLN A 302 -1.57 11.75 -18.19
N LEU A 303 -1.21 10.50 -18.54
CA LEU A 303 0.16 10.12 -18.87
C LEU A 303 0.51 10.36 -20.36
N ARG A 304 -0.41 10.91 -21.15
CA ARG A 304 -0.26 11.06 -22.61
C ARG A 304 0.94 11.91 -23.02
N GLN A 305 1.30 12.91 -22.22
CA GLN A 305 2.43 13.81 -22.53
C GLN A 305 3.79 13.08 -22.58
N GLU A 306 3.90 11.95 -21.93
CA GLU A 306 5.10 11.12 -21.90
C GLU A 306 5.14 10.06 -23.02
N LEU A 307 4.07 9.94 -23.82
CA LEU A 307 3.89 8.88 -24.81
C LEU A 307 3.66 9.46 -26.22
N THR A 308 4.22 8.83 -27.23
CA THR A 308 3.80 9.06 -28.60
C THR A 308 2.35 8.55 -28.80
N THR A 309 1.67 9.02 -29.85
CA THR A 309 0.30 8.57 -30.15
C THR A 309 0.20 7.06 -30.33
N LEU A 310 1.18 6.45 -30.98
CA LEU A 310 1.24 5.00 -31.18
C LEU A 310 1.42 4.27 -29.86
N GLN A 311 2.36 4.73 -29.02
CA GLN A 311 2.59 4.16 -27.69
C GLN A 311 1.33 4.25 -26.81
N TRP A 312 0.63 5.39 -26.86
CA TRP A 312 -0.61 5.56 -26.13
C TRP A 312 -1.69 4.57 -26.56
N LEU A 313 -1.88 4.39 -27.91
CA LEU A 313 -2.83 3.41 -28.44
C LEU A 313 -2.48 1.98 -28.04
N GLN A 314 -1.18 1.62 -28.09
CA GLN A 314 -0.71 0.30 -27.66
C GLN A 314 -0.96 0.08 -26.15
N ALA A 315 -0.67 1.05 -25.31
CA ALA A 315 -0.95 1.00 -23.89
C ALA A 315 -2.47 0.89 -23.61
N ALA A 316 -3.30 1.64 -24.35
CA ALA A 316 -4.76 1.58 -24.24
C ALA A 316 -5.33 0.20 -24.58
N LEU A 317 -4.75 -0.50 -25.54
CA LEU A 317 -5.09 -1.90 -25.91
C LEU A 317 -4.64 -2.91 -24.85
N LEU A 318 -3.56 -2.63 -24.09
CA LEU A 318 -3.11 -3.48 -23.01
C LEU A 318 -3.98 -3.34 -21.74
N VAL A 319 -4.63 -2.22 -21.53
CA VAL A 319 -5.49 -1.96 -20.34
C VAL A 319 -6.51 -3.08 -20.10
N PRO A 320 -7.39 -3.47 -21.05
CA PRO A 320 -8.34 -4.55 -20.81
C PRO A 320 -7.67 -5.88 -20.50
N VAL A 321 -6.53 -6.18 -21.12
CA VAL A 321 -5.77 -7.42 -20.87
C VAL A 321 -5.28 -7.45 -19.43
N VAL A 322 -4.59 -6.40 -18.99
CA VAL A 322 -4.09 -6.28 -17.61
C VAL A 322 -5.23 -6.38 -16.61
N ARG A 323 -6.35 -5.72 -16.90
CA ARG A 323 -7.51 -5.70 -16.01
C ARG A 323 -8.14 -7.09 -15.85
N VAL A 324 -8.36 -7.79 -16.96
CA VAL A 324 -8.89 -9.17 -16.95
C VAL A 324 -7.94 -10.12 -16.20
N VAL A 325 -6.64 -10.05 -16.47
CA VAL A 325 -5.64 -10.87 -15.78
C VAL A 325 -5.66 -10.60 -14.28
N GLY A 326 -5.74 -9.34 -13.86
CA GLY A 326 -5.84 -8.96 -12.45
C GLY A 326 -7.12 -9.46 -11.78
N ASP A 327 -8.26 -9.39 -12.47
CA ASP A 327 -9.52 -9.89 -11.92
C ASP A 327 -9.55 -11.41 -11.81
N LEU A 328 -9.07 -12.13 -12.83
CA LEU A 328 -8.97 -13.60 -12.78
C LEU A 328 -8.01 -14.05 -11.67
N ALA A 329 -6.87 -13.38 -11.51
CA ALA A 329 -5.94 -13.66 -10.40
C ALA A 329 -6.63 -13.51 -9.04
N LYS A 330 -7.43 -12.44 -8.86
CA LYS A 330 -8.19 -12.20 -7.63
C LYS A 330 -9.29 -13.24 -7.42
N MET A 331 -9.98 -13.66 -8.49
CA MET A 331 -11.00 -14.70 -8.41
C MET A 331 -10.44 -16.05 -7.98
N VAL A 332 -9.21 -16.36 -8.35
CA VAL A 332 -8.53 -17.59 -7.89
C VAL A 332 -7.98 -17.44 -6.48
N GLY A 333 -7.41 -16.28 -6.15
CA GLY A 333 -6.76 -16.07 -4.85
C GLY A 333 -7.72 -15.95 -3.67
N TYR A 334 -8.86 -15.27 -3.86
CA TYR A 334 -9.80 -14.99 -2.76
C TYR A 334 -10.40 -16.24 -2.12
N PRO A 335 -10.90 -17.26 -2.85
CA PRO A 335 -11.39 -18.49 -2.24
C PRO A 335 -10.33 -19.26 -1.47
N VAL A 336 -9.07 -19.22 -1.93
CA VAL A 336 -7.95 -19.85 -1.21
C VAL A 336 -7.73 -19.18 0.15
N GLY A 337 -7.86 -17.85 0.19
CA GLY A 337 -7.83 -17.12 1.46
C GLY A 337 -8.99 -17.44 2.38
N LEU A 338 -10.22 -17.51 1.85
CA LEU A 338 -11.41 -17.92 2.63
C LEU A 338 -11.29 -19.34 3.16
N TRP A 339 -10.77 -20.27 2.34
CA TRP A 339 -10.51 -21.65 2.74
C TRP A 339 -9.51 -21.69 3.90
N TRP A 340 -8.40 -20.96 3.80
CA TRP A 340 -7.45 -20.84 4.91
C TRP A 340 -8.12 -20.28 6.16
N ARG A 341 -8.95 -19.24 6.05
CA ARG A 341 -9.69 -18.64 7.16
C ARG A 341 -10.63 -19.65 7.81
N TRP A 342 -11.33 -20.44 7.01
CA TRP A 342 -12.21 -21.50 7.50
C TRP A 342 -11.44 -22.59 8.27
N GLN A 343 -10.29 -23.03 7.76
CA GLN A 343 -9.43 -23.98 8.46
C GLN A 343 -8.84 -23.45 9.76
N ASN A 344 -8.69 -22.12 9.87
CA ASN A 344 -8.08 -21.45 11.02
C ASN A 344 -9.10 -20.63 11.84
N TRP A 345 -10.39 -20.95 11.73
CA TRP A 345 -11.47 -20.21 12.39
C TRP A 345 -11.34 -20.14 13.92
N GLN A 346 -10.69 -21.11 14.55
CA GLN A 346 -10.44 -21.14 16.00
C GLN A 346 -9.31 -20.19 16.45
N ARG A 347 -8.52 -19.65 15.50
CA ARG A 347 -7.46 -18.70 15.85
C ARG A 347 -8.04 -17.33 16.14
N GLY A 348 -7.70 -16.77 17.27
CA GLY A 348 -8.16 -15.44 17.68
C GLY A 348 -7.78 -14.31 16.69
N GLU A 349 -6.76 -14.51 15.85
CA GLU A 349 -6.31 -13.51 14.85
C GLU A 349 -7.35 -13.27 13.75
N VAL A 350 -8.14 -14.29 13.38
CA VAL A 350 -9.17 -14.15 12.34
C VAL A 350 -10.33 -13.24 12.78
N TYR A 351 -10.48 -13.00 14.08
CA TYR A 351 -11.48 -12.09 14.67
C TYR A 351 -10.93 -10.68 14.90
N TRP A 352 -10.04 -10.22 14.05
CA TRP A 352 -9.39 -8.94 14.16
C TRP A 352 -10.37 -7.75 14.25
N ARG A 353 -11.56 -7.82 13.62
CA ARG A 353 -12.59 -6.78 13.69
C ARG A 353 -13.13 -6.60 15.10
N GLU A 354 -13.40 -7.70 15.80
CA GLU A 354 -13.86 -7.68 17.19
C GLU A 354 -12.79 -7.06 18.09
N LYS A 355 -11.52 -7.41 17.87
CA LYS A 355 -10.40 -6.82 18.62
C LYS A 355 -10.28 -5.31 18.39
N ILE A 356 -10.51 -4.84 17.16
CA ILE A 356 -10.51 -3.42 16.84
C ILE A 356 -11.70 -2.72 17.51
N GLU A 357 -12.89 -3.31 17.48
CA GLU A 357 -14.08 -2.73 18.10
C GLU A 357 -13.93 -2.63 19.64
N VAL A 358 -13.39 -3.67 20.28
CA VAL A 358 -13.07 -3.61 21.73
C VAL A 358 -12.07 -2.49 22.05
N ARG A 359 -11.06 -2.28 21.18
CA ARG A 359 -10.11 -1.17 21.37
C ARG A 359 -10.77 0.19 21.19
N ARG A 360 -11.66 0.32 20.21
CA ARG A 360 -12.44 1.53 19.96
C ARG A 360 -13.29 1.90 21.16
N GLN A 361 -14.06 0.96 21.71
CA GLN A 361 -14.88 1.14 22.90
C GLN A 361 -14.04 1.60 24.09
N LYS A 362 -12.92 0.94 24.37
CA LYS A 362 -12.00 1.36 25.44
C LYS A 362 -11.46 2.78 25.26
N THR A 363 -11.33 3.25 24.02
CA THR A 363 -10.87 4.63 23.74
C THR A 363 -12.00 5.63 23.97
N GLU A 364 -13.23 5.27 23.66
CA GLU A 364 -14.43 6.08 23.92
C GLU A 364 -14.70 6.19 25.43
N ASP A 365 -14.65 5.10 26.18
CA ASP A 365 -14.84 5.06 27.63
C ASP A 365 -13.79 5.90 28.37
N LYS A 366 -12.53 5.87 27.95
CA LYS A 366 -11.48 6.73 28.53
C LYS A 366 -11.70 8.21 28.29
N LYS A 367 -12.40 8.61 27.24
CA LYS A 367 -12.74 10.02 26.95
C LYS A 367 -13.93 10.48 27.75
N THR A 368 -14.96 9.64 27.90
CA THR A 368 -16.15 9.92 28.70
C THR A 368 -15.85 9.95 30.21
N GLY A 369 -15.08 8.98 30.72
CA GLY A 369 -14.65 8.97 32.13
C GLY A 369 -13.77 10.15 32.55
N ARG A 370 -12.98 10.73 31.62
CA ARG A 370 -12.25 11.98 31.90
C ARG A 370 -13.12 13.22 31.90
N GLN A 371 -14.31 13.19 31.27
CA GLN A 371 -15.28 14.30 31.35
C GLN A 371 -16.05 14.29 32.68
N GLU A 372 -16.30 13.09 33.25
CA GLU A 372 -16.96 12.95 34.55
C GLU A 372 -16.05 13.30 35.75
N GLU A 373 -14.72 13.15 35.61
CA GLU A 373 -13.76 13.57 36.65
C GLU A 373 -13.35 15.05 36.53
N GLY A 374 -13.81 15.78 35.53
CA GLY A 374 -13.49 17.20 35.26
C GLY A 374 -14.64 18.19 35.48
N GLU A 375 -15.82 17.70 35.87
CA GLU A 375 -16.96 18.50 36.35
C GLU A 375 -17.06 18.46 37.92
#